data_bd63d4ecaf6941977a4ba768acd290ea
#
_entry.id   bd63d4ecaf6941977a4ba768acd290ea
#
_cell.length_a   1.000
_cell.length_b   1.000
_cell.length_c   1.000
_cell.angle_alpha   90.00
_cell.angle_beta   90.00
_cell.angle_gamma   90.00
#
_symmetry.space_group_name_H-M   'P 1'
#
loop_
_entity.id
_entity.type
_entity.pdbx_description
1 polymer ?
#
loop_
_entity_poly.entity_id
_entity_poly.type
_entity_poly.pdbx_seq_one_letter_code
_entity_poly.pdbx_strand_id
1 'polypeptide(L)'
;MKDLHAKLLTDFGINFSDLNLLETAFTHTSYANEHRLLKISHNERLEFLGDPVLQLMISKYLYQKYPNKPEGEMSKLRSTFVREESLAGFSRACGFDRFLRLGKGEEKSGGRNRDTILGDAFEAFLGALLLDKGEKTVEEFIHQVMIPRLEEGNFERVTDYKTALQEILQVNGEIVISYQVVAE
;
A
#
# COMPACT_ATOMS: atom_id res chain seq x y z
N MET A 1 -18.27 4.20 9.14
CA MET A 1 -18.38 3.78 7.73
C MET A 1 -19.19 4.73 6.84
N LYS A 2 -20.31 5.30 7.28
CA LYS A 2 -21.07 6.26 6.45
C LYS A 2 -20.24 7.47 6.00
N ASP A 3 -19.44 8.03 6.89
CA ASP A 3 -18.57 9.18 6.59
C ASP A 3 -17.45 8.82 5.60
N LEU A 4 -16.85 7.61 5.74
CA LEU A 4 -15.88 7.10 4.79
C LEU A 4 -16.52 6.90 3.41
N HIS A 5 -17.72 6.29 3.34
CA HIS A 5 -18.45 6.10 2.09
C HIS A 5 -18.77 7.44 1.41
N ALA A 6 -19.25 8.43 2.17
CA ALA A 6 -19.49 9.78 1.66
C ALA A 6 -18.21 10.43 1.12
N LYS A 7 -17.09 10.28 1.86
CA LYS A 7 -15.78 10.77 1.42
C LYS A 7 -15.32 10.09 0.12
N LEU A 8 -15.42 8.77 0.01
CA LEU A 8 -15.05 8.04 -1.20
C LEU A 8 -15.86 8.48 -2.42
N LEU A 9 -17.14 8.71 -2.22
CA LEU A 9 -18.01 9.23 -3.29
C LEU A 9 -17.61 10.65 -3.70
N THR A 10 -17.34 11.53 -2.73
CA THR A 10 -17.04 12.95 -2.99
C THR A 10 -15.66 13.13 -3.61
N ASP A 11 -14.62 12.44 -3.06
CA ASP A 11 -13.24 12.69 -3.41
C ASP A 11 -12.79 11.86 -4.63
N PHE A 12 -13.37 10.67 -4.81
CA PHE A 12 -12.93 9.70 -5.81
C PHE A 12 -14.03 9.21 -6.75
N GLY A 13 -15.30 9.63 -6.56
CA GLY A 13 -16.43 9.14 -7.33
C GLY A 13 -16.81 7.68 -7.05
N ILE A 14 -16.30 7.09 -5.97
CA ILE A 14 -16.49 5.67 -5.63
C ILE A 14 -17.72 5.52 -4.73
N ASN A 15 -18.74 4.85 -5.27
CA ASN A 15 -19.98 4.53 -4.55
C ASN A 15 -20.02 3.03 -4.21
N PHE A 16 -19.55 2.65 -3.02
CA PHE A 16 -19.58 1.26 -2.56
C PHE A 16 -21.03 0.74 -2.46
N SER A 17 -21.24 -0.46 -2.96
CA SER A 17 -22.51 -1.19 -2.85
C SER A 17 -22.57 -2.02 -1.57
N ASP A 18 -21.46 -2.69 -1.21
CA ASP A 18 -21.31 -3.47 0.01
C ASP A 18 -20.53 -2.71 1.07
N LEU A 19 -21.27 -2.04 1.98
CA LEU A 19 -20.67 -1.31 3.10
C LEU A 19 -20.03 -2.23 4.16
N ASN A 20 -20.42 -3.51 4.23
CA ASN A 20 -19.78 -4.47 5.15
C ASN A 20 -18.38 -4.83 4.63
N LEU A 21 -18.22 -4.94 3.32
CA LEU A 21 -16.92 -5.15 2.70
C LEU A 21 -15.99 -3.96 2.96
N LEU A 22 -16.50 -2.73 2.80
CA LEU A 22 -15.77 -1.51 3.12
C LEU A 22 -15.39 -1.46 4.63
N GLU A 23 -16.32 -1.81 5.52
CA GLU A 23 -16.06 -1.86 6.95
C GLU A 23 -14.97 -2.90 7.30
N THR A 24 -15.02 -4.06 6.67
CA THR A 24 -14.02 -5.12 6.85
C THR A 24 -12.62 -4.64 6.47
N ALA A 25 -12.48 -3.92 5.35
CA ALA A 25 -11.19 -3.40 4.90
C ALA A 25 -10.52 -2.45 5.92
N PHE A 26 -11.32 -1.72 6.68
CA PHE A 26 -10.83 -0.79 7.71
C PHE A 26 -10.87 -1.37 9.15
N THR A 27 -11.11 -2.67 9.29
CA THR A 27 -11.12 -3.34 10.60
C THR A 27 -9.84 -4.14 10.78
N HIS A 28 -8.97 -3.65 11.65
CA HIS A 28 -7.74 -4.35 12.02
C HIS A 28 -8.03 -5.55 12.92
N THR A 29 -7.18 -6.58 12.87
CA THR A 29 -7.30 -7.81 13.65
C THR A 29 -7.39 -7.56 15.16
N SER A 30 -6.73 -6.51 15.69
CA SER A 30 -6.82 -6.14 17.10
C SER A 30 -8.24 -5.79 17.54
N TYR A 31 -9.00 -5.09 16.69
CA TYR A 31 -10.40 -4.76 16.94
C TYR A 31 -11.28 -6.02 16.96
N ALA A 32 -11.13 -6.88 15.99
CA ALA A 32 -11.86 -8.15 15.91
C ALA A 32 -11.56 -9.04 17.14
N ASN A 33 -10.31 -9.08 17.59
CA ASN A 33 -9.88 -9.84 18.75
C ASN A 33 -10.47 -9.32 20.07
N GLU A 34 -10.64 -8.02 20.23
CA GLU A 34 -11.32 -7.45 21.41
C GLU A 34 -12.83 -7.70 21.39
N HIS A 35 -13.40 -7.96 20.20
CA HIS A 35 -14.84 -8.17 20.00
C HIS A 35 -15.18 -9.60 19.53
N ARG A 36 -14.43 -10.60 20.00
CA ARG A 36 -14.54 -12.02 19.55
C ARG A 36 -15.97 -12.59 19.57
N LEU A 37 -16.77 -12.18 20.53
CA LEU A 37 -18.16 -12.64 20.63
C LEU A 37 -19.04 -12.18 19.47
N LEU A 38 -18.68 -11.09 18.82
CA LEU A 38 -19.42 -10.52 17.69
C LEU A 38 -18.98 -11.10 16.33
N LYS A 39 -17.96 -11.97 16.30
CA LYS A 39 -17.41 -12.60 15.08
C LYS A 39 -17.17 -11.61 13.93
N ILE A 40 -16.61 -10.44 14.27
CA ILE A 40 -16.33 -9.39 13.29
C ILE A 40 -15.21 -9.84 12.36
N SER A 41 -15.41 -9.69 11.05
CA SER A 41 -14.37 -9.89 10.04
C SER A 41 -13.33 -8.78 10.11
N HIS A 42 -12.08 -9.11 9.82
CA HIS A 42 -10.95 -8.17 9.77
C HIS A 42 -10.29 -8.17 8.38
N ASN A 43 -9.39 -7.25 8.16
CA ASN A 43 -8.87 -6.87 6.85
C ASN A 43 -7.87 -7.84 6.20
N GLU A 44 -7.21 -8.74 6.94
CA GLU A 44 -6.10 -9.58 6.43
C GLU A 44 -6.42 -10.35 5.13
N ARG A 45 -7.67 -10.84 4.97
CA ARG A 45 -8.05 -11.54 3.74
C ARG A 45 -8.22 -10.60 2.54
N LEU A 46 -8.62 -9.35 2.80
CA LEU A 46 -8.74 -8.33 1.76
C LEU A 46 -7.38 -7.75 1.39
N GLU A 47 -6.49 -7.59 2.36
CA GLU A 47 -5.08 -7.26 2.18
C GLU A 47 -4.39 -8.31 1.27
N PHE A 48 -4.52 -9.62 1.61
CA PHE A 48 -4.01 -10.71 0.79
C PHE A 48 -4.49 -10.64 -0.67
N LEU A 49 -5.72 -10.18 -0.91
CA LEU A 49 -6.24 -9.98 -2.28
C LEU A 49 -5.74 -8.67 -2.89
N GLY A 50 -5.63 -7.63 -2.10
CA GLY A 50 -5.27 -6.28 -2.54
C GLY A 50 -3.81 -6.15 -2.97
N ASP A 51 -2.88 -6.81 -2.27
CA ASP A 51 -1.45 -6.81 -2.62
C ASP A 51 -1.19 -7.25 -4.07
N PRO A 52 -1.57 -8.45 -4.53
CA PRO A 52 -1.33 -8.85 -5.91
C PRO A 52 -2.07 -7.97 -6.94
N VAL A 53 -3.22 -7.42 -6.59
CA VAL A 53 -3.95 -6.48 -7.45
C VAL A 53 -3.16 -5.19 -7.62
N LEU A 54 -2.65 -4.63 -6.53
CA LEU A 54 -1.78 -3.46 -6.55
C LEU A 54 -0.52 -3.72 -7.39
N GLN A 55 0.15 -4.85 -7.15
CA GLN A 55 1.34 -5.28 -7.90
C GLN A 55 1.06 -5.35 -9.40
N LEU A 56 -0.07 -5.93 -9.79
CA LEU A 56 -0.48 -6.04 -11.20
C LEU A 56 -0.71 -4.66 -11.83
N MET A 57 -1.47 -3.78 -11.16
CA MET A 57 -1.80 -2.44 -11.69
C MET A 57 -0.55 -1.58 -11.87
N ILE A 58 0.34 -1.56 -10.88
CA ILE A 58 1.60 -0.82 -10.97
C ILE A 58 2.51 -1.43 -12.05
N SER A 59 2.60 -2.76 -12.17
CA SER A 59 3.39 -3.41 -13.24
C SER A 59 2.86 -3.06 -14.62
N LYS A 60 1.54 -3.08 -14.81
CA LYS A 60 0.87 -2.71 -16.08
C LYS A 60 1.18 -1.26 -16.45
N TYR A 61 1.06 -0.36 -15.48
CA TYR A 61 1.40 1.05 -15.68
C TYR A 61 2.87 1.24 -16.08
N LEU A 62 3.82 0.67 -15.33
CA LEU A 62 5.25 0.80 -15.60
C LEU A 62 5.63 0.24 -16.97
N TYR A 63 5.09 -0.92 -17.33
CA TYR A 63 5.32 -1.55 -18.63
C TYR A 63 4.87 -0.66 -19.80
N GLN A 64 3.71 -0.03 -19.67
CA GLN A 64 3.17 0.87 -20.69
C GLN A 64 3.91 2.21 -20.73
N LYS A 65 4.27 2.76 -19.58
CA LYS A 65 4.91 4.06 -19.45
C LYS A 65 6.38 4.04 -19.94
N TYR A 66 7.07 2.92 -19.71
CA TYR A 66 8.51 2.80 -19.97
C TYR A 66 8.84 1.65 -20.94
N PRO A 67 8.48 1.76 -22.25
CA PRO A 67 8.61 0.64 -23.19
C PRO A 67 10.06 0.17 -23.43
N ASN A 68 11.05 1.02 -23.13
CA ASN A 68 12.46 0.71 -23.33
C ASN A 68 13.23 0.46 -22.01
N LYS A 69 12.54 0.49 -20.85
CA LYS A 69 13.20 0.32 -19.57
C LYS A 69 13.44 -1.16 -19.28
N PRO A 70 14.66 -1.57 -18.87
CA PRO A 70 14.95 -2.95 -18.48
C PRO A 70 14.04 -3.44 -17.35
N GLU A 71 13.79 -4.74 -17.32
CA GLU A 71 12.95 -5.39 -16.30
C GLU A 71 13.41 -5.06 -14.87
N GLY A 72 14.72 -5.16 -14.59
CA GLY A 72 15.25 -4.88 -13.25
C GLY A 72 14.98 -3.46 -12.75
N GLU A 73 15.00 -2.45 -13.65
CA GLU A 73 14.66 -1.08 -13.29
C GLU A 73 13.15 -0.93 -13.03
N MET A 74 12.30 -1.60 -13.82
CA MET A 74 10.85 -1.60 -13.59
C MET A 74 10.50 -2.28 -12.27
N SER A 75 11.15 -3.38 -11.94
CA SER A 75 10.98 -4.08 -10.66
C SER A 75 11.43 -3.23 -9.48
N LYS A 76 12.51 -2.48 -9.61
CA LYS A 76 13.00 -1.52 -8.61
C LYS A 76 12.01 -0.38 -8.38
N LEU A 77 11.48 0.20 -9.45
CA LEU A 77 10.42 1.21 -9.37
C LEU A 77 9.17 0.64 -8.70
N ARG A 78 8.68 -0.51 -9.13
CA ARG A 78 7.51 -1.15 -8.52
C ARG A 78 7.71 -1.31 -7.02
N SER A 79 8.82 -1.92 -6.58
CA SER A 79 9.06 -2.14 -5.15
C SER A 79 9.09 -0.84 -4.34
N THR A 80 9.56 0.26 -4.92
CA THR A 80 9.51 1.58 -4.28
C THR A 80 8.08 2.07 -4.08
N PHE A 81 7.17 1.76 -5.02
CA PHE A 81 5.78 2.20 -4.96
C PHE A 81 4.93 1.40 -3.98
N VAL A 82 5.16 0.09 -3.93
CA VAL A 82 4.36 -0.84 -3.13
C VAL A 82 4.97 -1.13 -1.75
N ARG A 83 6.05 -0.45 -1.37
CA ARG A 83 6.60 -0.61 -0.02
C ARG A 83 5.70 0.03 1.04
N GLU A 84 5.75 -0.52 2.24
CA GLU A 84 4.94 -0.15 3.39
C GLU A 84 4.84 1.36 3.63
N GLU A 85 5.98 2.07 3.66
CA GLU A 85 6.03 3.53 3.87
C GLU A 85 5.30 4.32 2.78
N SER A 86 5.37 3.87 1.52
CA SER A 86 4.69 4.50 0.40
C SER A 86 3.18 4.31 0.52
N LEU A 87 2.74 3.08 0.81
CA LEU A 87 1.33 2.75 0.99
C LEU A 87 0.72 3.48 2.18
N ALA A 88 1.45 3.57 3.29
CA ALA A 88 1.06 4.40 4.44
C ALA A 88 0.91 5.88 4.06
N GLY A 89 1.82 6.40 3.23
CA GLY A 89 1.74 7.75 2.70
C GLY A 89 0.48 7.99 1.87
N PHE A 90 0.11 7.05 1.00
CA PHE A 90 -1.14 7.11 0.21
C PHE A 90 -2.37 6.97 1.11
N SER A 91 -2.32 6.07 2.09
CA SER A 91 -3.39 5.90 3.08
C SER A 91 -3.69 7.20 3.83
N ARG A 92 -2.65 7.90 4.30
CA ARG A 92 -2.78 9.21 4.96
C ARG A 92 -3.32 10.28 4.01
N ALA A 93 -2.84 10.31 2.77
CA ALA A 93 -3.33 11.28 1.79
C ALA A 93 -4.81 11.11 1.46
N CYS A 94 -5.30 9.86 1.48
CA CYS A 94 -6.73 9.56 1.36
C CYS A 94 -7.50 9.82 2.67
N GLY A 95 -6.79 10.09 3.79
CA GLY A 95 -7.40 10.27 5.11
C GLY A 95 -7.96 8.97 5.69
N PHE A 96 -7.42 7.82 5.29
CA PHE A 96 -7.87 6.49 5.70
C PHE A 96 -7.54 6.19 7.16
N ASP A 97 -6.46 6.79 7.69
CA ASP A 97 -6.06 6.75 9.09
C ASP A 97 -7.22 7.02 10.06
N ARG A 98 -8.12 7.95 9.69
CA ARG A 98 -9.26 8.38 10.52
C ARG A 98 -10.36 7.32 10.65
N PHE A 99 -10.41 6.38 9.72
CA PHE A 99 -11.48 5.39 9.63
C PHE A 99 -11.07 4.00 10.11
N LEU A 100 -9.80 3.80 10.47
CA LEU A 100 -9.31 2.55 11.03
C LEU A 100 -10.05 2.19 12.32
N ARG A 101 -10.48 0.94 12.42
CA ARG A 101 -11.06 0.34 13.62
C ARG A 101 -9.98 -0.49 14.29
N LEU A 102 -9.44 0.03 15.37
CA LEU A 102 -8.37 -0.58 16.15
C LEU A 102 -8.88 -1.02 17.51
N GLY A 103 -8.28 -2.08 18.06
CA GLY A 103 -8.46 -2.42 19.46
C GLY A 103 -7.87 -1.34 20.37
N LYS A 104 -8.37 -1.22 21.60
CA LYS A 104 -7.94 -0.19 22.56
C LYS A 104 -6.44 -0.26 22.87
N GLY A 105 -5.87 -1.47 22.91
CA GLY A 105 -4.44 -1.67 23.12
C GLY A 105 -3.63 -1.12 21.95
N GLU A 106 -4.01 -1.47 20.72
CA GLU A 106 -3.37 -1.02 19.49
C GLU A 106 -3.47 0.50 19.30
N GLU A 107 -4.65 1.08 19.58
CA GLU A 107 -4.86 2.52 19.54
C GLU A 107 -3.92 3.26 20.52
N LYS A 108 -3.82 2.76 21.76
CA LYS A 108 -2.96 3.36 22.80
C LYS A 108 -1.46 3.27 22.46
N SER A 109 -1.05 2.24 21.74
CA SER A 109 0.35 2.07 21.30
C SER A 109 0.69 2.86 20.03
N GLY A 110 -0.23 3.71 19.55
CA GLY A 110 -0.03 4.54 18.38
C GLY A 110 -0.27 3.82 17.03
N GLY A 111 -0.96 2.68 17.04
CA GLY A 111 -1.21 1.86 15.86
C GLY A 111 -1.84 2.62 14.69
N ARG A 112 -2.68 3.63 14.98
CA ARG A 112 -3.31 4.49 13.95
C ARG A 112 -2.30 5.23 13.06
N ASN A 113 -1.08 5.46 13.55
CA ASN A 113 -0.02 6.14 12.83
C ASN A 113 1.08 5.19 12.33
N ARG A 114 0.93 3.89 12.59
CA ARG A 114 1.92 2.88 12.19
C ARG A 114 1.82 2.57 10.71
N ASP A 115 2.95 2.61 10.01
CA ASP A 115 3.01 2.46 8.55
C ASP A 115 2.50 1.08 8.10
N THR A 116 2.86 -0.01 8.79
CA THR A 116 2.32 -1.36 8.55
C THR A 116 0.78 -1.36 8.52
N ILE A 117 0.14 -0.88 9.57
CA ILE A 117 -1.33 -0.89 9.68
C ILE A 117 -2.00 -0.04 8.59
N LEU A 118 -1.37 1.08 8.23
CA LEU A 118 -1.88 1.96 7.19
C LEU A 118 -1.67 1.38 5.79
N GLY A 119 -0.56 0.69 5.56
CA GLY A 119 -0.28 -0.03 4.32
C GLY A 119 -1.26 -1.19 4.11
N ASP A 120 -1.41 -2.05 5.13
CA ASP A 120 -2.34 -3.18 5.12
C ASP A 120 -3.78 -2.72 4.86
N ALA A 121 -4.19 -1.60 5.48
CA ALA A 121 -5.52 -1.03 5.24
C ALA A 121 -5.69 -0.48 3.82
N PHE A 122 -4.64 0.08 3.22
CA PHE A 122 -4.66 0.53 1.83
C PHE A 122 -4.82 -0.65 0.87
N GLU A 123 -4.06 -1.71 1.05
CA GLU A 123 -4.18 -2.93 0.26
C GLU A 123 -5.55 -3.59 0.47
N ALA A 124 -6.01 -3.71 1.72
CA ALA A 124 -7.33 -4.25 2.01
C ALA A 124 -8.45 -3.43 1.36
N PHE A 125 -8.31 -2.11 1.29
CA PHE A 125 -9.24 -1.25 0.56
C PHE A 125 -9.25 -1.56 -0.94
N LEU A 126 -8.07 -1.77 -1.57
CA LEU A 126 -8.00 -2.17 -2.99
C LEU A 126 -8.64 -3.53 -3.22
N GLY A 127 -8.45 -4.50 -2.30
CA GLY A 127 -9.11 -5.79 -2.34
C GLY A 127 -10.63 -5.67 -2.25
N ALA A 128 -11.13 -4.83 -1.34
CA ALA A 128 -12.55 -4.54 -1.21
C ALA A 128 -13.12 -3.85 -2.47
N LEU A 129 -12.39 -2.87 -3.00
CA LEU A 129 -12.78 -2.14 -4.19
C LEU A 129 -12.88 -3.05 -5.42
N LEU A 130 -11.91 -3.97 -5.56
CA LEU A 130 -11.95 -4.99 -6.62
C LEU A 130 -13.22 -5.83 -6.55
N LEU A 131 -13.57 -6.34 -5.36
CA LEU A 131 -14.73 -7.21 -5.17
C LEU A 131 -16.06 -6.47 -5.37
N ASP A 132 -16.13 -5.20 -5.01
CA ASP A 132 -17.36 -4.40 -5.08
C ASP A 132 -17.56 -3.72 -6.45
N LYS A 133 -16.49 -3.24 -7.10
CA LYS A 133 -16.54 -2.41 -8.31
C LYS A 133 -15.74 -2.95 -9.49
N GLY A 134 -14.93 -3.96 -9.29
CA GLY A 134 -14.13 -4.58 -10.35
C GLY A 134 -12.81 -3.84 -10.65
N GLU A 135 -12.05 -4.45 -11.53
CA GLU A 135 -10.67 -4.09 -11.86
C GLU A 135 -10.53 -2.66 -12.39
N LYS A 136 -11.45 -2.22 -13.25
CA LYS A 136 -11.40 -0.90 -13.86
C LYS A 136 -11.44 0.22 -12.82
N THR A 137 -12.30 0.10 -11.81
CA THR A 137 -12.41 1.11 -10.76
C THR A 137 -11.16 1.15 -9.87
N VAL A 138 -10.53 -0.02 -9.63
CA VAL A 138 -9.24 -0.08 -8.94
C VAL A 138 -8.16 0.63 -9.74
N GLU A 139 -8.07 0.38 -11.04
CA GLU A 139 -7.11 1.03 -11.93
C GLU A 139 -7.31 2.57 -11.92
N GLU A 140 -8.54 3.04 -12.06
CA GLU A 140 -8.89 4.47 -12.00
C GLU A 140 -8.48 5.10 -10.65
N PHE A 141 -8.74 4.42 -9.53
CA PHE A 141 -8.35 4.90 -8.20
C PHE A 141 -6.82 4.99 -8.06
N ILE A 142 -6.08 3.97 -8.48
CA ILE A 142 -4.62 3.96 -8.45
C ILE A 142 -4.06 5.10 -9.32
N HIS A 143 -4.61 5.31 -10.52
CA HIS A 143 -4.23 6.42 -11.39
C HIS A 143 -4.47 7.79 -10.75
N GLN A 144 -5.56 7.95 -10.02
CA GLN A 144 -5.87 9.21 -9.35
C GLN A 144 -4.99 9.49 -8.13
N VAL A 145 -4.68 8.46 -7.33
CA VAL A 145 -4.03 8.61 -6.01
C VAL A 145 -2.52 8.41 -6.08
N MET A 146 -2.06 7.42 -6.83
CA MET A 146 -0.67 6.99 -6.80
C MET A 146 0.16 7.56 -7.96
N ILE A 147 -0.37 7.54 -9.18
CA ILE A 147 0.40 7.89 -10.37
C ILE A 147 0.92 9.34 -10.38
N PRO A 148 0.16 10.37 -9.96
CA PRO A 148 0.68 11.74 -9.91
C PRO A 148 1.94 11.88 -9.05
N ARG A 149 1.98 11.19 -7.91
CA ARG A 149 3.15 11.18 -7.03
C ARG A 149 4.33 10.41 -7.61
N LEU A 150 4.04 9.38 -8.42
CA LEU A 150 5.01 8.68 -9.24
C LEU A 150 5.73 9.63 -10.20
N GLU A 151 4.97 10.44 -10.90
CA GLU A 151 5.48 11.35 -11.94
C GLU A 151 6.22 12.56 -11.36
N GLU A 152 5.90 12.98 -10.14
CA GLU A 152 6.61 14.05 -9.43
C GLU A 152 8.06 13.71 -9.05
N GLY A 153 8.52 12.47 -9.29
CA GLY A 153 9.91 12.03 -9.10
C GLY A 153 10.40 12.03 -7.64
N ASN A 154 9.53 12.26 -6.68
CA ASN A 154 9.90 12.29 -5.26
C ASN A 154 10.29 10.91 -4.71
N PHE A 155 10.02 9.84 -5.46
CA PHE A 155 10.34 8.46 -5.08
C PHE A 155 11.71 7.97 -5.61
N GLU A 156 12.29 8.63 -6.60
CA GLU A 156 13.62 8.26 -7.14
C GLU A 156 14.77 8.54 -6.14
N ARG A 157 14.52 9.31 -5.09
CA ARG A 157 15.54 9.73 -4.13
C ARG A 157 15.80 8.79 -2.95
N VAL A 158 15.05 7.72 -2.80
CA VAL A 158 15.41 6.67 -1.84
C VAL A 158 16.31 5.67 -2.54
N THR A 159 17.51 6.11 -2.83
CA THR A 159 18.57 5.22 -3.27
C THR A 159 18.88 4.30 -2.10
N ASP A 160 18.64 3.01 -2.25
CA ASP A 160 19.27 2.01 -1.40
C ASP A 160 20.77 2.07 -1.67
N TYR A 161 21.45 2.93 -0.90
CA TYR A 161 22.87 3.18 -1.06
C TYR A 161 23.71 1.91 -0.93
N LYS A 162 23.22 0.93 -0.19
CA LYS A 162 23.87 -0.37 -0.02
C LYS A 162 23.81 -1.17 -1.33
N THR A 163 22.64 -1.31 -1.92
CA THR A 163 22.46 -1.99 -3.21
C THR A 163 23.15 -1.22 -4.34
N ALA A 164 23.04 0.11 -4.39
CA ALA A 164 23.72 0.93 -5.39
C ALA A 164 25.26 0.79 -5.29
N LEU A 165 25.82 0.76 -4.08
CA LEU A 165 27.26 0.52 -3.87
C LEU A 165 27.66 -0.90 -4.33
N GLN A 166 26.84 -1.90 -4.02
CA GLN A 166 27.07 -3.28 -4.47
C GLN A 166 27.08 -3.38 -6.00
N GLU A 167 26.09 -2.78 -6.65
CA GLU A 167 25.98 -2.75 -8.12
C GLU A 167 27.23 -2.10 -8.75
N ILE A 168 27.67 -0.95 -8.23
CA ILE A 168 28.86 -0.25 -8.72
C ILE A 168 30.14 -1.11 -8.53
N LEU A 169 30.28 -1.76 -7.40
CA LEU A 169 31.46 -2.57 -7.11
C LEU A 169 31.51 -3.88 -7.92
N GLN A 170 30.34 -4.44 -8.29
CA GLN A 170 30.22 -5.69 -9.04
C GLN A 170 30.30 -5.52 -10.56
N VAL A 171 30.30 -4.30 -11.08
CA VAL A 171 30.42 -4.03 -12.54
C VAL A 171 31.64 -4.70 -13.19
N ASN A 172 32.74 -4.91 -12.45
CA ASN A 172 33.99 -5.45 -12.96
C ASN A 172 34.25 -6.91 -12.52
N GLY A 173 33.27 -7.64 -12.02
CA GLY A 173 33.36 -9.05 -11.60
C GLY A 173 32.82 -9.33 -10.21
N GLU A 174 32.86 -10.60 -9.79
CA GLU A 174 32.44 -11.00 -8.45
C GLU A 174 33.37 -10.41 -7.38
N ILE A 175 32.81 -9.56 -6.52
CA ILE A 175 33.52 -9.01 -5.35
C ILE A 175 32.80 -9.49 -4.11
N VAL A 176 33.56 -10.02 -3.14
CA VAL A 176 33.03 -10.36 -1.81
C VAL A 176 32.99 -9.09 -0.96
N ILE A 177 31.78 -8.66 -0.63
CA ILE A 177 31.54 -7.48 0.20
C ILE A 177 31.20 -7.94 1.61
N SER A 178 31.99 -7.53 2.62
CA SER A 178 31.70 -7.77 4.03
C SER A 178 31.29 -6.47 4.72
N TYR A 179 30.30 -6.56 5.61
CA TYR A 179 29.83 -5.43 6.39
C TYR A 179 30.17 -5.64 7.87
N GLN A 180 30.69 -4.61 8.52
CA GLN A 180 30.94 -4.61 9.96
C GLN A 180 30.23 -3.41 10.58
N VAL A 181 29.52 -3.64 11.69
CA VAL A 181 29.00 -2.56 12.52
C VAL A 181 30.15 -1.98 13.30
N VAL A 182 30.47 -0.70 13.07
CA VAL A 182 31.59 -0.01 13.71
C VAL A 182 31.16 0.89 14.87
N ALA A 183 29.89 1.25 14.94
CA ALA A 183 29.24 1.95 16.07
C ALA A 183 27.72 1.73 16.01
N GLU A 184 27.07 1.73 17.16
CA GLU A 184 25.63 1.87 17.33
C GLU A 184 25.29 3.31 17.68
#